data_3902a926efdf7328fab298c9cb46aee7
#
_entry.id   3902a926efdf7328fab298c9cb46aee7
#
_cell.length_a   1.000
_cell.length_b   1.000
_cell.length_c   1.000
_cell.angle_alpha   90.00
_cell.angle_beta   90.00
_cell.angle_gamma   90.00
#
_symmetry.space_group_name_H-M   'P 1'
#
loop_
_entity.id
_entity.type
_entity.pdbx_description
1 polymer ?
#
loop_
_entity_poly.entity_id
_entity_poly.type
_entity_poly.pdbx_seq_one_letter_code
_entity_poly.pdbx_strand_id
1 'polypeptide(L)'
;MKKILLVGSGAREVAIARKIKTSRHDSVLFCVSPTINPHISSLCQEYFCISLSNNKEIVSIAKNFGVDFVVVGPENPLENGLVDDIEKEGIPCVAPKKTVARIETSKSFARKVLDGCYKEKNPKRKEFKSVDKVQSFLKELHENYVIKHDGLMGGKGVKISGEHLHSTEDALDFCKEIINNKGSFLIEEKLVGEEFSLMSFCDGVSCVHMPAVQDHKRAFEGDVGPNTGGMGTYSFENHSLPFLFKEEVLDAQKTNELVLKELKTITG
;
A
#
# COMPACT_ATOMS: atom_id res chain seq x y z
N MET A 1 9.36 30.10 2.12
CA MET A 1 9.65 29.03 1.14
C MET A 1 9.89 27.73 1.92
N LYS A 2 9.12 26.68 1.64
CA LYS A 2 9.23 25.38 2.35
C LYS A 2 10.22 24.46 1.65
N LYS A 3 11.12 23.83 2.40
CA LYS A 3 12.05 22.83 1.92
C LYS A 3 11.46 21.43 2.14
N ILE A 4 11.31 20.65 1.08
CA ILE A 4 10.62 19.35 1.10
C ILE A 4 11.56 18.28 0.55
N LEU A 5 11.73 17.17 1.27
CA LEU A 5 12.42 15.99 0.78
C LEU A 5 11.39 14.95 0.33
N LEU A 6 11.43 14.57 -0.94
CA LEU A 6 10.64 13.48 -1.50
C LEU A 6 11.49 12.20 -1.52
N VAL A 7 10.96 11.13 -0.97
CA VAL A 7 11.60 9.81 -0.97
C VAL A 7 10.88 8.90 -1.96
N GLY A 8 11.61 8.43 -2.98
CA GLY A 8 11.09 7.57 -4.04
C GLY A 8 11.13 8.22 -5.43
N SER A 9 10.92 7.42 -6.47
CA SER A 9 11.06 7.85 -7.88
C SER A 9 10.05 7.24 -8.86
N GLY A 10 8.98 6.67 -8.37
CA GLY A 10 7.92 6.09 -9.21
C GLY A 10 6.98 7.13 -9.82
N ALA A 11 5.96 6.66 -10.53
CA ALA A 11 4.93 7.52 -11.12
C ALA A 11 4.15 8.32 -10.07
N ARG A 12 3.90 7.73 -8.90
CA ARG A 12 3.29 8.38 -7.74
C ARG A 12 4.12 9.58 -7.30
N GLU A 13 5.41 9.41 -7.15
CA GLU A 13 6.32 10.48 -6.74
C GLU A 13 6.45 11.57 -7.81
N VAL A 14 6.36 11.24 -9.10
CA VAL A 14 6.28 12.26 -10.18
C VAL A 14 5.05 13.13 -10.00
N ALA A 15 3.88 12.54 -9.74
CA ALA A 15 2.64 13.29 -9.51
C ALA A 15 2.74 14.20 -8.28
N ILE A 16 3.31 13.67 -7.17
CA ILE A 16 3.56 14.43 -5.95
C ILE A 16 4.51 15.60 -6.21
N ALA A 17 5.66 15.35 -6.87
CA ALA A 17 6.65 16.37 -7.18
C ALA A 17 6.05 17.50 -8.03
N ARG A 18 5.29 17.15 -9.08
CA ARG A 18 4.56 18.13 -9.91
C ARG A 18 3.58 18.96 -9.08
N LYS A 19 2.78 18.30 -8.22
CA LYS A 19 1.80 19.00 -7.39
C LYS A 19 2.45 19.93 -6.37
N ILE A 20 3.58 19.54 -5.78
CA ILE A 20 4.38 20.42 -4.92
C ILE A 20 4.83 21.67 -5.69
N LYS A 21 5.37 21.50 -6.89
CA LYS A 21 5.90 22.62 -7.71
C LYS A 21 4.82 23.53 -8.27
N THR A 22 3.62 23.02 -8.49
CA THR A 22 2.45 23.81 -8.94
C THR A 22 1.60 24.32 -7.79
N SER A 23 2.01 24.09 -6.55
CA SER A 23 1.33 24.61 -5.37
C SER A 23 1.43 26.14 -5.30
N ARG A 24 0.42 26.77 -4.71
CA ARG A 24 0.45 28.22 -4.38
C ARG A 24 1.50 28.59 -3.32
N HIS A 25 2.11 27.61 -2.68
CA HIS A 25 3.16 27.81 -1.66
C HIS A 25 4.52 27.63 -2.29
N ASP A 26 5.39 28.62 -2.13
CA ASP A 26 6.77 28.53 -2.56
C ASP A 26 7.49 27.37 -1.89
N SER A 27 8.09 26.51 -2.70
CA SER A 27 8.77 25.31 -2.19
C SER A 27 10.06 25.03 -2.94
N VAL A 28 11.02 24.48 -2.20
CA VAL A 28 12.25 23.84 -2.71
C VAL A 28 12.08 22.35 -2.54
N LEU A 29 12.26 21.60 -3.62
CA LEU A 29 12.14 20.15 -3.63
C LEU A 29 13.54 19.52 -3.70
N PHE A 30 13.80 18.57 -2.82
CA PHE A 30 14.90 17.63 -2.84
C PHE A 30 14.30 16.24 -3.07
N CYS A 31 15.11 15.33 -3.66
CA CYS A 31 14.66 13.96 -3.86
C CYS A 31 15.76 12.96 -3.50
N VAL A 32 15.33 11.84 -2.91
CA VAL A 32 16.17 10.66 -2.63
C VAL A 32 15.55 9.45 -3.28
N SER A 33 16.35 8.69 -4.06
CA SER A 33 15.89 7.47 -4.71
C SER A 33 17.08 6.64 -5.22
N PRO A 34 16.95 5.31 -5.41
CA PRO A 34 18.02 4.47 -5.92
C PRO A 34 18.35 4.73 -7.40
N THR A 35 17.43 5.34 -8.14
CA THR A 35 17.60 5.64 -9.57
C THR A 35 17.09 7.04 -9.88
N ILE A 36 17.73 7.71 -10.84
CA ILE A 36 17.32 9.05 -11.27
C ILE A 36 16.06 8.94 -12.12
N ASN A 37 14.99 9.62 -11.66
CA ASN A 37 13.81 9.87 -12.48
C ASN A 37 13.94 11.26 -13.13
N PRO A 38 14.04 11.36 -14.48
CA PRO A 38 14.29 12.64 -15.15
C PRO A 38 13.19 13.70 -14.87
N HIS A 39 11.93 13.27 -14.75
CA HIS A 39 10.83 14.20 -14.47
C HIS A 39 10.91 14.79 -13.06
N ILE A 40 11.30 13.99 -12.06
CA ILE A 40 11.49 14.49 -10.70
C ILE A 40 12.75 15.32 -10.61
N SER A 41 13.84 14.85 -11.21
CA SER A 41 15.14 15.54 -11.21
C SER A 41 15.05 16.94 -11.78
N SER A 42 14.28 17.15 -12.87
CA SER A 42 14.05 18.48 -13.44
C SER A 42 13.28 19.45 -12.56
N LEU A 43 12.59 18.94 -11.52
CA LEU A 43 11.81 19.73 -10.57
C LEU A 43 12.56 19.98 -9.25
N CYS A 44 13.63 19.22 -8.99
CA CYS A 44 14.38 19.29 -7.75
C CYS A 44 15.49 20.34 -7.81
N GLN A 45 15.80 20.92 -6.66
CA GLN A 45 17.05 21.67 -6.49
C GLN A 45 18.23 20.71 -6.45
N GLU A 46 18.08 19.56 -5.80
CA GLU A 46 19.10 18.53 -5.73
C GLU A 46 18.47 17.13 -5.66
N TYR A 47 19.12 16.16 -6.30
CA TYR A 47 18.66 14.77 -6.39
C TYR A 47 19.77 13.83 -5.91
N PHE A 48 19.48 13.04 -4.88
CA PHE A 48 20.42 12.11 -4.26
C PHE A 48 20.13 10.68 -4.70
N CYS A 49 21.12 10.06 -5.35
CA CYS A 49 20.99 8.68 -5.84
C CYS A 49 21.54 7.71 -4.79
N ILE A 50 20.68 7.29 -3.84
CA ILE A 50 21.02 6.38 -2.74
C ILE A 50 19.94 5.33 -2.51
N SER A 51 20.32 4.23 -1.87
CA SER A 51 19.38 3.15 -1.52
C SER A 51 18.35 3.62 -0.51
N LEU A 52 17.08 3.30 -0.75
CA LEU A 52 15.97 3.58 0.17
C LEU A 52 15.99 2.73 1.45
N SER A 53 16.90 1.76 1.57
CA SER A 53 17.16 1.01 2.82
C SER A 53 18.18 1.69 3.72
N ASN A 54 18.83 2.76 3.26
CA ASN A 54 19.82 3.51 4.03
C ASN A 54 19.19 4.68 4.79
N ASN A 55 18.41 4.35 5.83
CA ASN A 55 17.74 5.36 6.65
C ASN A 55 18.71 6.43 7.18
N LYS A 56 19.91 6.04 7.62
CA LYS A 56 20.90 6.96 8.21
C LYS A 56 21.29 8.07 7.25
N GLU A 57 21.53 7.72 6.00
CA GLU A 57 21.92 8.69 4.98
C GLU A 57 20.74 9.60 4.59
N ILE A 58 19.53 9.05 4.48
CA ILE A 58 18.33 9.84 4.20
C ILE A 58 18.07 10.85 5.33
N VAL A 59 18.18 10.43 6.58
CA VAL A 59 18.05 11.31 7.75
C VAL A 59 19.13 12.40 7.75
N SER A 60 20.39 12.04 7.42
CA SER A 60 21.49 13.00 7.32
C SER A 60 21.22 14.07 6.25
N ILE A 61 20.73 13.67 5.08
CA ILE A 61 20.34 14.61 4.01
C ILE A 61 19.22 15.53 4.51
N ALA A 62 18.17 15.00 5.11
CA ALA A 62 17.06 15.80 5.63
C ALA A 62 17.53 16.87 6.62
N LYS A 63 18.47 16.53 7.52
CA LYS A 63 19.07 17.45 8.48
C LYS A 63 19.98 18.48 7.81
N ASN A 64 20.91 18.04 6.99
CA ASN A 64 21.93 18.91 6.37
C ASN A 64 21.31 19.98 5.47
N PHE A 65 20.23 19.66 4.78
CA PHE A 65 19.51 20.61 3.95
C PHE A 65 18.44 21.40 4.70
N GLY A 66 18.20 21.06 5.97
CA GLY A 66 17.22 21.73 6.83
C GLY A 66 15.82 21.66 6.23
N VAL A 67 15.37 20.46 5.88
CA VAL A 67 14.03 20.29 5.29
C VAL A 67 12.94 20.52 6.34
N ASP A 68 11.84 21.16 5.94
CA ASP A 68 10.71 21.42 6.81
C ASP A 68 9.87 20.15 7.04
N PHE A 69 9.79 19.27 6.06
CA PHE A 69 9.12 17.96 6.16
C PHE A 69 9.54 17.01 5.05
N VAL A 70 9.27 15.73 5.27
CA VAL A 70 9.56 14.65 4.33
C VAL A 70 8.28 14.01 3.83
N VAL A 71 8.24 13.67 2.54
CA VAL A 71 7.15 12.89 1.92
C VAL A 71 7.74 11.55 1.50
N VAL A 72 7.23 10.44 2.03
CA VAL A 72 7.67 9.09 1.67
C VAL A 72 6.62 8.44 0.78
N GLY A 73 6.98 8.13 -0.46
CA GLY A 73 6.05 7.53 -1.43
C GLY A 73 5.98 5.99 -1.35
N PRO A 74 7.12 5.26 -1.40
CA PRO A 74 7.09 3.79 -1.44
C PRO A 74 6.98 3.15 -0.05
N GLU A 75 6.55 1.91 -0.03
CA GLU A 75 6.23 1.15 1.19
C GLU A 75 7.48 0.61 1.92
N ASN A 76 8.53 0.23 1.18
CA ASN A 76 9.74 -0.37 1.76
C ASN A 76 10.44 0.51 2.81
N PRO A 77 10.63 1.83 2.61
CA PRO A 77 11.16 2.69 3.64
C PRO A 77 10.29 2.75 4.90
N LEU A 78 8.97 2.62 4.76
CA LEU A 78 8.03 2.61 5.89
C LEU A 78 8.22 1.34 6.73
N GLU A 79 8.33 0.19 6.07
CA GLU A 79 8.64 -1.10 6.73
C GLU A 79 9.98 -1.06 7.46
N ASN A 80 10.97 -0.36 6.89
CA ASN A 80 12.28 -0.17 7.49
C ASN A 80 12.32 0.89 8.62
N GLY A 81 11.21 1.61 8.87
CA GLY A 81 11.09 2.58 9.96
C GLY A 81 11.73 3.93 9.66
N LEU A 82 11.85 4.31 8.39
CA LEU A 82 12.42 5.61 7.99
C LEU A 82 11.69 6.78 8.65
N VAL A 83 10.36 6.74 8.72
CA VAL A 83 9.54 7.80 9.34
C VAL A 83 9.89 7.96 10.81
N ASP A 84 10.00 6.84 11.55
CA ASP A 84 10.37 6.85 12.96
C ASP A 84 11.75 7.48 13.17
N ASP A 85 12.71 7.20 12.29
CA ASP A 85 14.07 7.75 12.38
C ASP A 85 14.13 9.24 12.05
N ILE A 86 13.35 9.72 11.07
CA ILE A 86 13.27 11.15 10.71
C ILE A 86 12.55 11.95 11.80
N GLU A 87 11.44 11.43 12.34
CA GLU A 87 10.67 12.13 13.38
C GLU A 87 11.42 12.22 14.72
N LYS A 88 12.31 11.28 15.03
CA LYS A 88 13.25 11.41 16.19
C LYS A 88 14.13 12.65 16.09
N GLU A 89 14.42 13.12 14.87
CA GLU A 89 15.18 14.35 14.64
C GLU A 89 14.29 15.61 14.59
N GLY A 90 13.00 15.47 14.94
CA GLY A 90 12.06 16.59 14.97
C GLY A 90 11.55 17.03 13.59
N ILE A 91 11.79 16.26 12.54
CA ILE A 91 11.36 16.57 11.16
C ILE A 91 10.05 15.82 10.90
N PRO A 92 8.92 16.50 10.63
CA PRO A 92 7.65 15.83 10.37
C PRO A 92 7.65 15.07 9.05
N CYS A 93 6.91 13.97 8.98
CA CYS A 93 6.74 13.17 7.79
C CYS A 93 5.28 13.11 7.32
N VAL A 94 5.08 13.16 6.00
CA VAL A 94 3.81 12.81 5.36
C VAL A 94 3.91 11.34 4.97
N ALA A 95 3.76 10.48 5.96
CA ALA A 95 3.72 9.02 5.85
C ALA A 95 3.49 8.40 7.24
N PRO A 96 3.00 7.15 7.32
CA PRO A 96 2.79 6.48 8.60
C PRO A 96 4.10 5.98 9.21
N LYS A 97 4.20 5.98 10.54
CA LYS A 97 5.24 5.28 11.31
C LYS A 97 5.20 3.77 11.03
N LYS A 98 6.30 3.09 11.31
CA LYS A 98 6.43 1.65 11.09
C LYS A 98 5.30 0.82 11.70
N THR A 99 4.86 1.17 12.92
CA THR A 99 3.78 0.46 13.60
C THR A 99 2.45 0.55 12.86
N VAL A 100 2.15 1.71 12.29
CA VAL A 100 0.93 1.97 11.50
C VAL A 100 1.08 1.44 10.07
N ALA A 101 2.25 1.56 9.46
CA ALA A 101 2.55 1.06 8.11
C ALA A 101 2.33 -0.46 7.97
N ARG A 102 2.25 -1.19 9.08
CA ARG A 102 1.88 -2.61 9.09
C ARG A 102 0.54 -2.90 8.42
N ILE A 103 -0.36 -1.92 8.33
CA ILE A 103 -1.62 -2.10 7.60
C ILE A 103 -1.39 -2.42 6.11
N GLU A 104 -0.28 -1.94 5.54
CA GLU A 104 0.15 -2.26 4.17
C GLU A 104 1.14 -3.42 4.14
N THR A 105 2.11 -3.44 5.08
CA THR A 105 3.22 -4.40 5.03
C THR A 105 2.87 -5.78 5.57
N SER A 106 1.71 -5.94 6.24
CA SER A 106 1.20 -7.23 6.73
C SER A 106 -0.29 -7.37 6.45
N LYS A 107 -0.63 -8.30 5.59
CA LYS A 107 -2.03 -8.62 5.26
C LYS A 107 -2.79 -9.15 6.47
N SER A 108 -2.13 -9.96 7.31
CA SER A 108 -2.68 -10.45 8.57
C SER A 108 -3.03 -9.31 9.52
N PHE A 109 -2.16 -8.31 9.63
CA PHE A 109 -2.43 -7.15 10.46
C PHE A 109 -3.59 -6.31 9.92
N ALA A 110 -3.62 -6.04 8.61
CA ALA A 110 -4.72 -5.33 7.97
C ALA A 110 -6.07 -6.01 8.26
N ARG A 111 -6.12 -7.33 8.16
CA ARG A 111 -7.34 -8.10 8.44
C ARG A 111 -7.75 -8.04 9.91
N LYS A 112 -6.79 -8.02 10.85
CA LYS A 112 -7.07 -7.86 12.29
C LYS A 112 -7.63 -6.48 12.59
N VAL A 113 -7.12 -5.43 11.96
CA VAL A 113 -7.67 -4.07 12.08
C VAL A 113 -9.13 -4.04 11.63
N LEU A 114 -9.46 -4.66 10.49
CA LEU A 114 -10.84 -4.77 10.03
C LEU A 114 -11.73 -5.59 10.96
N ASP A 115 -11.21 -6.65 11.60
CA ASP A 115 -12.00 -7.40 12.62
C ASP A 115 -12.39 -6.52 13.80
N GLY A 116 -11.54 -5.57 14.19
CA GLY A 116 -11.80 -4.66 15.29
C GLY A 116 -12.84 -3.59 14.98
N CYS A 117 -12.98 -3.18 13.73
CA CYS A 117 -13.83 -2.06 13.37
C CYS A 117 -14.95 -2.36 12.36
N TYR A 118 -14.79 -3.39 11.50
CA TYR A 118 -15.75 -3.68 10.43
C TYR A 118 -15.71 -5.16 10.01
N LYS A 119 -15.91 -6.04 10.99
CA LYS A 119 -15.75 -7.49 10.84
C LYS A 119 -16.59 -8.10 9.70
N GLU A 120 -17.82 -7.61 9.51
CA GLU A 120 -18.76 -8.09 8.50
C GLU A 120 -18.31 -7.81 7.05
N LYS A 121 -17.38 -6.89 6.85
CA LYS A 121 -16.76 -6.60 5.53
C LYS A 121 -15.48 -7.41 5.27
N ASN A 122 -15.02 -8.14 6.28
CA ASN A 122 -13.81 -8.94 6.16
C ASN A 122 -14.15 -10.29 5.52
N PRO A 123 -13.34 -10.75 4.53
CA PRO A 123 -13.56 -12.07 3.95
C PRO A 123 -13.31 -13.18 4.98
N LYS A 124 -14.02 -14.30 4.82
CA LYS A 124 -13.71 -15.52 5.56
C LYS A 124 -12.28 -15.94 5.29
N ARG A 125 -11.48 -16.11 6.34
CA ARG A 125 -10.04 -16.34 6.20
C ARG A 125 -9.43 -17.11 7.33
N LYS A 126 -8.18 -17.57 7.09
CA LYS A 126 -7.32 -18.16 8.11
C LYS A 126 -5.87 -17.87 7.81
N GLU A 127 -5.10 -17.57 8.87
CA GLU A 127 -3.64 -17.41 8.82
C GLU A 127 -2.94 -18.74 9.05
N PHE A 128 -1.83 -18.96 8.35
CA PHE A 128 -1.05 -20.19 8.44
C PHE A 128 0.44 -19.88 8.57
N LYS A 129 1.10 -20.62 9.46
CA LYS A 129 2.56 -20.68 9.65
C LYS A 129 3.11 -22.08 9.39
N SER A 130 2.25 -23.00 9.00
CA SER A 130 2.58 -24.36 8.57
C SER A 130 1.54 -24.80 7.54
N VAL A 131 1.77 -25.94 6.90
CA VAL A 131 0.79 -26.53 5.96
C VAL A 131 -0.29 -27.35 6.66
N ASP A 132 -0.22 -27.48 7.99
CA ASP A 132 -1.21 -28.22 8.76
C ASP A 132 -2.59 -27.59 8.62
N LYS A 133 -3.59 -28.43 8.40
CA LYS A 133 -5.00 -28.01 8.24
C LYS A 133 -5.29 -27.11 7.03
N VAL A 134 -4.29 -26.82 6.16
CA VAL A 134 -4.52 -26.06 4.92
C VAL A 134 -5.57 -26.77 4.08
N GLN A 135 -5.37 -28.07 3.78
CA GLN A 135 -6.30 -28.83 2.93
C GLN A 135 -7.73 -28.83 3.46
N SER A 136 -7.92 -28.94 4.79
CA SER A 136 -9.27 -28.89 5.36
C SER A 136 -9.93 -27.53 5.17
N PHE A 137 -9.16 -26.45 5.27
CA PHE A 137 -9.68 -25.11 5.07
C PHE A 137 -9.96 -24.79 3.58
N LEU A 138 -9.14 -25.29 2.64
CA LEU A 138 -9.43 -25.20 1.22
C LEU A 138 -10.77 -25.86 0.87
N LYS A 139 -11.03 -27.07 1.41
CA LYS A 139 -12.32 -27.75 1.25
C LYS A 139 -13.49 -26.96 1.82
N GLU A 140 -13.30 -26.29 2.96
CA GLU A 140 -14.32 -25.43 3.58
C GLU A 140 -14.68 -24.21 2.70
N LEU A 141 -13.74 -23.73 1.86
CA LEU A 141 -13.96 -22.63 0.92
C LEU A 141 -14.42 -23.12 -0.48
N HIS A 142 -14.67 -24.40 -0.67
CA HIS A 142 -15.20 -24.99 -1.91
C HIS A 142 -14.43 -24.56 -3.17
N GLU A 143 -13.10 -24.61 -3.11
CA GLU A 143 -12.20 -24.19 -4.21
C GLU A 143 -12.32 -22.71 -4.62
N ASN A 144 -13.05 -21.90 -3.89
CA ASN A 144 -13.23 -20.48 -4.13
C ASN A 144 -12.36 -19.66 -3.16
N TYR A 145 -11.04 -19.70 -3.37
CA TYR A 145 -10.07 -19.12 -2.44
C TYR A 145 -8.94 -18.35 -3.12
N VAL A 146 -8.28 -17.53 -2.32
CA VAL A 146 -7.05 -16.83 -2.69
C VAL A 146 -6.00 -17.09 -1.60
N ILE A 147 -4.79 -17.48 -2.00
CA ILE A 147 -3.64 -17.63 -1.11
C ILE A 147 -2.77 -16.40 -1.25
N LYS A 148 -2.48 -15.75 -0.12
CA LYS A 148 -1.70 -14.50 -0.08
C LYS A 148 -0.52 -14.65 0.86
N HIS A 149 0.70 -14.54 0.34
CA HIS A 149 1.89 -14.39 1.18
C HIS A 149 1.75 -13.17 2.09
N ASP A 150 2.02 -13.32 3.38
CA ASP A 150 2.00 -12.17 4.32
C ASP A 150 3.33 -11.42 4.25
N GLY A 151 3.28 -10.16 3.85
CA GLY A 151 4.44 -9.30 3.59
C GLY A 151 4.39 -8.61 2.23
N LEU A 152 5.34 -7.72 2.00
CA LEU A 152 5.51 -7.00 0.74
C LEU A 152 6.11 -7.94 -0.33
N MET A 153 5.38 -8.20 -1.40
CA MET A 153 5.79 -9.09 -2.50
C MET A 153 5.64 -8.46 -3.89
N GLY A 154 5.40 -7.14 -3.96
CA GLY A 154 5.25 -6.42 -5.23
C GLY A 154 4.19 -7.01 -6.16
N GLY A 155 3.06 -7.45 -5.61
CA GLY A 155 1.96 -8.08 -6.36
C GLY A 155 2.15 -9.56 -6.72
N LYS A 156 3.32 -10.15 -6.49
CA LYS A 156 3.66 -11.53 -6.89
C LYS A 156 3.33 -12.59 -5.83
N GLY A 157 2.95 -12.19 -4.63
CA GLY A 157 2.66 -13.09 -3.50
C GLY A 157 1.21 -13.54 -3.41
N VAL A 158 0.40 -13.39 -4.46
CA VAL A 158 -1.03 -13.73 -4.48
C VAL A 158 -1.30 -14.74 -5.57
N LYS A 159 -1.91 -15.87 -5.22
CA LYS A 159 -2.40 -16.86 -6.18
C LYS A 159 -3.87 -17.16 -5.95
N ILE A 160 -4.62 -17.23 -7.03
CA ILE A 160 -6.08 -17.38 -7.07
C ILE A 160 -6.42 -18.77 -7.57
N SER A 161 -7.33 -19.45 -6.88
CA SER A 161 -7.87 -20.74 -7.31
C SER A 161 -8.64 -20.60 -8.63
N GLY A 162 -8.48 -21.59 -9.49
CA GLY A 162 -9.05 -21.63 -10.84
C GLY A 162 -8.32 -20.77 -11.88
N GLU A 163 -7.38 -19.89 -11.43
CA GLU A 163 -6.62 -19.02 -12.32
C GLU A 163 -5.12 -19.32 -12.28
N HIS A 164 -4.58 -19.46 -11.09
CA HIS A 164 -3.14 -19.71 -10.85
C HIS A 164 -2.90 -21.06 -10.18
N LEU A 165 -3.92 -21.61 -9.55
CA LEU A 165 -3.91 -22.88 -8.82
C LEU A 165 -5.06 -23.73 -9.37
N HIS A 166 -4.73 -24.82 -10.05
CA HIS A 166 -5.71 -25.65 -10.76
C HIS A 166 -6.05 -26.93 -10.00
N SER A 167 -5.32 -27.20 -8.92
CA SER A 167 -5.54 -28.36 -8.05
C SER A 167 -5.24 -28.02 -6.59
N THR A 168 -5.70 -28.89 -5.68
CA THR A 168 -5.34 -28.81 -4.27
C THR A 168 -3.83 -28.99 -4.07
N GLU A 169 -3.19 -29.84 -4.90
CA GLU A 169 -1.74 -30.06 -4.90
C GLU A 169 -0.98 -28.78 -5.22
N ASP A 170 -1.35 -28.05 -6.27
CA ASP A 170 -0.75 -26.75 -6.62
C ASP A 170 -0.82 -25.76 -5.44
N ALA A 171 -1.98 -25.74 -4.79
CA ALA A 171 -2.19 -24.87 -3.62
C ALA A 171 -1.29 -25.25 -2.44
N LEU A 172 -1.18 -26.54 -2.14
CA LEU A 172 -0.31 -27.05 -1.06
C LEU A 172 1.16 -26.80 -1.38
N ASP A 173 1.58 -26.95 -2.62
CA ASP A 173 2.97 -26.74 -3.03
C ASP A 173 3.33 -25.26 -2.95
N PHE A 174 2.45 -24.37 -3.33
CA PHE A 174 2.65 -22.93 -3.11
C PHE A 174 2.73 -22.59 -1.62
N CYS A 175 1.88 -23.17 -0.77
CA CYS A 175 1.96 -23.00 0.67
C CYS A 175 3.29 -23.50 1.24
N LYS A 176 3.78 -24.68 0.80
CA LYS A 176 5.09 -25.22 1.20
C LYS A 176 6.22 -24.29 0.78
N GLU A 177 6.18 -23.76 -0.45
CA GLU A 177 7.16 -22.79 -0.94
C GLU A 177 7.28 -21.59 0.01
N ILE A 178 6.14 -21.00 0.41
CA ILE A 178 6.12 -19.87 1.34
C ILE A 178 6.75 -20.24 2.69
N ILE A 179 6.38 -21.42 3.25
CA ILE A 179 6.88 -21.86 4.56
C ILE A 179 8.38 -22.18 4.49
N ASN A 180 8.85 -22.82 3.43
CA ASN A 180 10.28 -23.12 3.24
C ASN A 180 11.13 -21.84 3.17
N ASN A 181 10.56 -20.76 2.68
CA ASN A 181 11.17 -19.42 2.66
C ASN A 181 10.94 -18.65 3.99
N LYS A 182 10.54 -19.35 5.06
CA LYS A 182 10.27 -18.77 6.40
C LYS A 182 9.16 -17.69 6.41
N GLY A 183 8.28 -17.72 5.42
CA GLY A 183 7.12 -16.83 5.33
C GLY A 183 5.90 -17.40 6.07
N SER A 184 4.86 -16.58 6.15
CA SER A 184 3.51 -16.96 6.54
C SER A 184 2.53 -16.52 5.46
N PHE A 185 1.31 -17.04 5.49
CA PHE A 185 0.32 -16.73 4.47
C PHE A 185 -1.11 -16.73 5.03
N LEU A 186 -1.98 -16.03 4.30
CA LEU A 186 -3.41 -16.10 4.51
C LEU A 186 -4.06 -16.89 3.37
N ILE A 187 -5.08 -17.65 3.72
CA ILE A 187 -6.05 -18.17 2.76
C ILE A 187 -7.36 -17.44 3.04
N GLU A 188 -7.91 -16.83 2.02
CA GLU A 188 -9.16 -16.06 2.08
C GLU A 188 -10.15 -16.58 1.04
N GLU A 189 -11.45 -16.43 1.29
CA GLU A 189 -12.46 -16.60 0.25
C GLU A 189 -12.19 -15.62 -0.91
N LYS A 190 -12.41 -16.07 -2.13
CA LYS A 190 -12.32 -15.22 -3.33
C LYS A 190 -13.56 -14.33 -3.40
N LEU A 191 -13.36 -13.04 -3.30
CA LEU A 191 -14.40 -12.05 -3.55
C LEU A 191 -14.53 -11.81 -5.05
N VAL A 192 -15.75 -11.63 -5.54
CA VAL A 192 -16.07 -11.33 -6.93
C VAL A 192 -16.81 -10.01 -6.98
N GLY A 193 -16.36 -9.08 -7.82
CA GLY A 193 -16.97 -7.77 -7.96
C GLY A 193 -16.03 -6.79 -8.67
N GLU A 194 -16.52 -5.57 -8.89
CA GLU A 194 -15.70 -4.49 -9.45
C GLU A 194 -14.77 -3.92 -8.37
N GLU A 195 -13.48 -3.88 -8.69
CA GLU A 195 -12.44 -3.34 -7.80
C GLU A 195 -12.32 -1.82 -7.98
N PHE A 196 -12.21 -1.10 -6.88
CA PHE A 196 -11.86 0.32 -6.87
C PHE A 196 -10.97 0.65 -5.67
N SER A 197 -10.31 1.79 -5.75
CA SER A 197 -9.49 2.33 -4.66
C SER A 197 -10.07 3.66 -4.18
N LEU A 198 -10.18 3.81 -2.85
CA LEU A 198 -10.51 5.07 -2.19
C LEU A 198 -9.39 5.41 -1.21
N MET A 199 -8.54 6.36 -1.60
CA MET A 199 -7.45 6.83 -0.76
C MET A 199 -7.90 7.98 0.13
N SER A 200 -7.25 8.12 1.29
CA SER A 200 -7.53 9.20 2.24
C SER A 200 -6.24 9.77 2.81
N PHE A 201 -6.17 11.08 2.94
CA PHE A 201 -5.18 11.73 3.80
C PHE A 201 -5.68 11.70 5.24
N CYS A 202 -4.81 11.30 6.16
CA CYS A 202 -5.14 11.16 7.57
C CYS A 202 -4.09 11.86 8.43
N ASP A 203 -4.54 12.55 9.48
CA ASP A 203 -3.67 13.21 10.46
C ASP A 203 -3.68 12.52 11.84
N GLY A 204 -4.23 11.29 11.92
CA GLY A 204 -4.42 10.54 13.15
C GLY A 204 -5.74 10.86 13.89
N VAL A 205 -6.53 11.82 13.41
CA VAL A 205 -7.83 12.21 13.97
C VAL A 205 -8.91 12.24 12.89
N SER A 206 -8.59 12.82 11.75
CA SER A 206 -9.52 13.07 10.64
C SER A 206 -9.04 12.43 9.35
N CYS A 207 -9.99 12.13 8.46
CA CYS A 207 -9.73 11.70 7.10
C CYS A 207 -10.25 12.75 6.10
N VAL A 208 -9.45 13.02 5.06
CA VAL A 208 -9.90 13.75 3.87
C VAL A 208 -9.78 12.80 2.69
N HIS A 209 -10.91 12.45 2.10
CA HIS A 209 -10.98 11.42 1.07
C HIS A 209 -10.66 12.00 -0.31
N MET A 210 -9.91 11.22 -1.09
CA MET A 210 -9.69 11.48 -2.50
C MET A 210 -10.87 10.94 -3.33
N PRO A 211 -10.98 11.31 -4.62
CA PRO A 211 -11.90 10.63 -5.54
C PRO A 211 -11.69 9.11 -5.56
N ALA A 212 -12.77 8.35 -5.71
CA ALA A 212 -12.67 6.94 -6.01
C ALA A 212 -12.05 6.74 -7.40
N VAL A 213 -11.14 5.78 -7.53
CA VAL A 213 -10.47 5.47 -8.80
C VAL A 213 -10.54 3.97 -9.08
N GLN A 214 -10.68 3.60 -10.34
CA GLN A 214 -10.48 2.23 -10.77
C GLN A 214 -9.10 2.10 -11.40
N ASP A 215 -8.35 1.09 -10.98
CA ASP A 215 -7.03 0.74 -11.47
C ASP A 215 -7.11 -0.53 -12.34
N HIS A 216 -6.44 -0.51 -13.49
CA HIS A 216 -6.34 -1.65 -14.38
C HIS A 216 -4.98 -2.33 -14.20
N LYS A 217 -4.97 -3.45 -13.50
CA LYS A 217 -3.74 -4.16 -13.11
C LYS A 217 -3.28 -5.22 -14.11
N ARG A 218 -4.20 -5.76 -14.91
CA ARG A 218 -3.89 -6.81 -15.86
C ARG A 218 -3.19 -6.27 -17.11
N ALA A 219 -2.25 -7.07 -17.65
CA ALA A 219 -1.39 -6.62 -18.75
C ALA A 219 -2.11 -6.54 -20.11
N PHE A 220 -3.21 -7.29 -20.31
CA PHE A 220 -3.88 -7.42 -21.60
C PHE A 220 -5.35 -6.99 -21.54
N GLU A 221 -5.92 -6.69 -22.72
CA GLU A 221 -7.34 -6.36 -22.87
C GLU A 221 -8.24 -7.47 -22.33
N GLY A 222 -9.44 -7.09 -21.86
CA GLY A 222 -10.39 -8.03 -21.25
C GLY A 222 -10.05 -8.46 -19.84
N ASP A 223 -9.22 -7.68 -19.14
CA ASP A 223 -8.76 -7.94 -17.75
C ASP A 223 -8.09 -9.32 -17.60
N VAL A 224 -7.19 -9.66 -18.52
CA VAL A 224 -6.48 -10.94 -18.56
C VAL A 224 -4.96 -10.75 -18.51
N GLY A 225 -4.24 -11.86 -18.28
CA GLY A 225 -2.79 -11.88 -18.18
C GLY A 225 -2.26 -11.61 -16.77
N PRO A 226 -0.94 -11.43 -16.62
CA PRO A 226 -0.31 -11.20 -15.31
C PRO A 226 -0.69 -9.84 -14.74
N ASN A 227 -0.68 -9.75 -13.41
CA ASN A 227 -0.77 -8.46 -12.71
C ASN A 227 0.48 -7.62 -12.99
N THR A 228 0.26 -6.31 -13.16
CA THR A 228 1.31 -5.30 -13.29
C THR A 228 1.26 -4.32 -12.13
N GLY A 229 2.12 -3.31 -12.12
CA GLY A 229 2.05 -2.19 -11.18
C GLY A 229 0.93 -1.17 -11.49
N GLY A 230 0.09 -1.46 -12.49
CA GLY A 230 -0.99 -0.61 -12.99
C GLY A 230 -0.76 -0.20 -14.44
N MET A 231 -1.74 -0.48 -15.30
CA MET A 231 -1.72 -0.10 -16.73
C MET A 231 -2.37 1.27 -16.97
N GLY A 232 -3.09 1.77 -15.99
CA GLY A 232 -3.77 3.05 -16.01
C GLY A 232 -4.88 3.10 -14.97
N THR A 233 -5.27 4.30 -14.59
CA THR A 233 -6.38 4.54 -13.67
C THR A 233 -7.30 5.60 -14.25
N TYR A 234 -8.56 5.56 -13.85
CA TYR A 234 -9.49 6.61 -14.19
C TYR A 234 -10.45 6.95 -13.05
N SER A 235 -10.99 8.13 -13.11
CA SER A 235 -12.14 8.63 -12.37
C SER A 235 -12.87 9.61 -13.28
N PHE A 236 -14.17 9.74 -13.14
CA PHE A 236 -14.92 10.74 -13.90
C PHE A 236 -14.68 12.16 -13.38
N GLU A 237 -15.01 13.18 -14.17
CA GLU A 237 -14.88 14.60 -13.80
C GLU A 237 -15.64 14.94 -12.52
N ASN A 238 -16.77 14.29 -12.29
CA ASN A 238 -17.58 14.41 -11.07
C ASN A 238 -17.07 13.58 -9.90
N HIS A 239 -15.85 13.00 -9.99
CA HIS A 239 -15.21 12.17 -8.99
C HIS A 239 -15.93 10.84 -8.69
N SER A 240 -16.77 10.37 -9.59
CA SER A 240 -17.46 9.07 -9.48
C SER A 240 -16.83 7.99 -10.38
N LEU A 241 -17.32 6.79 -10.24
CA LEU A 241 -17.09 5.65 -11.13
C LEU A 241 -18.44 5.12 -11.61
N PRO A 242 -18.54 4.56 -12.84
CA PRO A 242 -19.82 4.22 -13.46
C PRO A 242 -20.59 3.11 -12.76
N PHE A 243 -19.90 2.28 -11.97
CA PHE A 243 -20.46 1.12 -11.26
C PHE A 243 -20.65 1.37 -9.76
N LEU A 244 -20.25 2.55 -9.22
CA LEU A 244 -20.40 2.89 -7.81
C LEU A 244 -21.59 3.81 -7.58
N PHE A 245 -22.45 3.45 -6.65
CA PHE A 245 -23.46 4.34 -6.10
C PHE A 245 -22.88 5.23 -5.00
N LYS A 246 -23.52 6.35 -4.76
CA LYS A 246 -23.10 7.33 -3.73
C LYS A 246 -22.99 6.71 -2.34
N GLU A 247 -23.90 5.82 -2.02
CA GLU A 247 -23.97 5.12 -0.73
C GLU A 247 -22.74 4.21 -0.53
N GLU A 248 -22.25 3.57 -1.58
CA GLU A 248 -21.07 2.71 -1.53
C GLU A 248 -19.80 3.53 -1.33
N VAL A 249 -19.70 4.70 -1.95
CA VAL A 249 -18.59 5.63 -1.71
C VAL A 249 -18.61 6.13 -0.25
N LEU A 250 -19.77 6.49 0.28
CA LEU A 250 -19.92 6.90 1.69
C LEU A 250 -19.56 5.77 2.66
N ASP A 251 -19.95 4.54 2.36
CA ASP A 251 -19.58 3.35 3.15
C ASP A 251 -18.07 3.10 3.14
N ALA A 252 -17.43 3.26 1.98
CA ALA A 252 -15.97 3.15 1.85
C ALA A 252 -15.23 4.27 2.63
N GLN A 253 -15.74 5.50 2.60
CA GLN A 253 -15.21 6.62 3.39
C GLN A 253 -15.32 6.32 4.89
N LYS A 254 -16.49 5.87 5.34
CA LYS A 254 -16.72 5.47 6.73
C LYS A 254 -15.79 4.32 7.14
N THR A 255 -15.54 3.37 6.24
CA THR A 255 -14.58 2.28 6.49
C THR A 255 -13.18 2.84 6.77
N ASN A 256 -12.69 3.79 5.97
CA ASN A 256 -11.39 4.44 6.20
C ASN A 256 -11.32 5.15 7.55
N GLU A 257 -12.39 5.85 7.94
CA GLU A 257 -12.48 6.52 9.25
C GLU A 257 -12.47 5.52 10.42
N LEU A 258 -13.18 4.41 10.30
CA LEU A 258 -13.20 3.35 11.32
C LEU A 258 -11.83 2.68 11.45
N VAL A 259 -11.18 2.39 10.31
CA VAL A 259 -9.82 1.84 10.27
C VAL A 259 -8.83 2.79 10.95
N LEU A 260 -8.92 4.10 10.70
CA LEU A 260 -8.06 5.09 11.36
C LEU A 260 -8.23 5.06 12.90
N LYS A 261 -9.47 5.01 13.37
CA LYS A 261 -9.78 4.93 14.81
C LYS A 261 -9.23 3.64 15.43
N GLU A 262 -9.41 2.52 14.75
CA GLU A 262 -8.91 1.22 15.22
C GLU A 262 -7.38 1.18 15.23
N LEU A 263 -6.71 1.69 14.18
CA LEU A 263 -5.27 1.82 14.15
C LEU A 263 -4.75 2.64 15.33
N LYS A 264 -5.37 3.77 15.63
CA LYS A 264 -5.01 4.59 16.79
C LYS A 264 -5.18 3.83 18.12
N THR A 265 -6.23 3.01 18.24
CA THR A 265 -6.44 2.16 19.42
C THR A 265 -5.33 1.12 19.58
N ILE A 266 -4.89 0.51 18.48
CA ILE A 266 -3.88 -0.56 18.49
C ILE A 266 -2.46 -0.03 18.61
N THR A 267 -2.17 1.15 18.02
CA THR A 267 -0.78 1.64 17.88
C THR A 267 -0.44 2.84 18.77
N GLY A 268 -1.41 3.49 19.36
CA GLY A 268 -1.25 4.67 20.23
C GLY A 268 -1.40 5.97 19.44
#